data_3b4a58c234dd2e86d3fbe208d500f8fa
#
_entry.id   3b4a58c234dd2e86d3fbe208d500f8fa
#
_cell.length_a   1.000
_cell.length_b   1.000
_cell.length_c   1.000
_cell.angle_alpha   90.00
_cell.angle_beta   90.00
_cell.angle_gamma   90.00
#
_symmetry.space_group_name_H-M   'P 1'
#
loop_
_entity.id
_entity.type
_entity.pdbx_description
1 polymer ?
#
loop_
_entity_poly.entity_id
_entity_poly.type
_entity_poly.pdbx_seq_one_letter_code
_entity_poly.pdbx_strand_id
1 'polypeptide(L)'
;MNIFRLRWLLLLCPLLGMAQQENANSYKKRVLETTEVDILSSYYEQTGNNASVTGGIGTEKLTDIAPSIVVSIPLNADDVLSVDVGISTYTSASSSNLNPFDITKTNGGVSGASTGGGGNGGGDDDGEDDDNPSGYSGAIGSPWVASSGASRQDTWSSVSVGYSHSSDDRDQIVNGNVSFAAEFDYISFGFGGGYTRLFNEKNTELSLKGSVFLDTWLPRYPTELDSYLEVNGNLNSGFFTGVDIWDQNGNLTSKTGSNTWHPVDGFSLISNKKRNSYAFSVSFSQILGKNTQMSIFADVVRQEGWLSNPMQRVYFADVPNYFIGNPASIPYYTTSQNTEVFMLADDMERLPDNRLKFPVGIRLNHYFNEILTVRTYYRYYFDDWGLQAHTASVELPIKISQNFTLYPSYRYYKQNQIDYFAPFDTHLSTEQYYTSDFDLSKYDAHQYGFGISYTDIFTKFKTWRFGLKSIDLKYNNYQRSTGLKANYFGVGFKFEMD
;
A
#
# COMPACT_ATOMS: atom_id res chain seq x y z
N MET A 1 -18.52 -16.92 29.84
CA MET A 1 -18.52 -15.58 29.23
C MET A 1 -18.11 -14.58 30.30
N ASN A 2 -16.84 -14.23 30.35
CA ASN A 2 -16.16 -13.65 31.51
C ASN A 2 -16.21 -12.12 31.48
N ILE A 3 -16.81 -11.56 32.53
CA ILE A 3 -16.98 -10.13 32.86
C ILE A 3 -15.65 -9.38 33.15
N PHE A 4 -14.51 -10.03 32.97
CA PHE A 4 -13.18 -9.47 33.32
C PHE A 4 -12.54 -8.58 32.25
N ARG A 5 -13.09 -8.51 31.03
CA ARG A 5 -12.49 -7.71 29.91
C ARG A 5 -12.98 -6.26 29.82
N LEU A 6 -13.99 -5.87 30.62
CA LEU A 6 -14.55 -4.50 30.56
C LEU A 6 -13.97 -3.53 31.60
N ARG A 7 -13.11 -4.01 32.51
CA ARG A 7 -12.53 -3.19 33.59
C ARG A 7 -11.28 -2.38 33.21
N TRP A 8 -10.64 -2.69 32.09
CA TRP A 8 -9.45 -1.95 31.63
C TRP A 8 -9.75 -0.72 30.78
N LEU A 9 -10.94 -0.65 30.19
CA LEU A 9 -11.40 0.53 29.45
C LEU A 9 -11.83 1.70 30.37
N LEU A 10 -12.12 1.44 31.63
CA LEU A 10 -12.53 2.44 32.62
C LEU A 10 -11.36 3.08 33.38
N LEU A 11 -10.13 2.60 33.20
CA LEU A 11 -8.92 3.18 33.82
C LEU A 11 -8.31 4.33 33.02
N LEU A 12 -8.78 4.60 31.81
CA LEU A 12 -8.40 5.80 31.01
C LEU A 12 -9.26 7.04 31.29
N CYS A 13 -10.34 6.92 32.05
CA CYS A 13 -11.21 8.05 32.40
C CYS A 13 -10.71 9.01 33.50
N PRO A 14 -9.77 8.71 34.40
CA PRO A 14 -9.37 9.69 35.41
C PRO A 14 -8.35 10.75 34.93
N LEU A 15 -7.80 10.63 33.72
CA LEU A 15 -6.87 11.63 33.16
C LEU A 15 -7.55 12.86 32.54
N LEU A 16 -8.88 12.82 32.38
CA LEU A 16 -9.68 13.93 31.83
C LEU A 16 -10.15 14.95 32.89
N GLY A 17 -9.83 14.73 34.17
CA GLY A 17 -10.35 15.53 35.29
C GLY A 17 -9.42 16.59 35.88
N MET A 18 -8.20 16.78 35.32
CA MET A 18 -7.21 17.71 35.89
C MET A 18 -6.95 18.99 35.08
N ALA A 19 -7.79 19.32 34.14
CA ALA A 19 -7.66 20.57 33.39
C ALA A 19 -8.79 21.53 33.73
N GLN A 20 -8.65 22.27 34.87
CA GLN A 20 -9.32 23.58 35.03
C GLN A 20 -8.79 24.30 36.27
N GLN A 21 -7.77 25.14 36.09
CA GLN A 21 -7.64 26.41 36.77
C GLN A 21 -7.00 27.40 35.79
N GLU A 22 -7.84 28.01 34.96
CA GLU A 22 -7.41 29.16 34.16
C GLU A 22 -7.30 30.39 35.06
N ASN A 23 -6.09 30.95 35.17
CA ASN A 23 -5.90 32.32 35.62
C ASN A 23 -6.41 33.26 34.51
N ALA A 24 -7.54 33.89 34.74
CA ALA A 24 -8.06 34.95 33.89
C ALA A 24 -7.07 36.13 33.87
N ASN A 25 -6.48 36.45 32.72
CA ASN A 25 -6.02 37.75 32.25
C ASN A 25 -4.75 37.80 31.39
N SER A 26 -4.41 36.76 30.62
CA SER A 26 -3.55 37.02 29.46
C SER A 26 -4.15 36.31 28.23
N TYR A 27 -4.44 37.07 27.19
CA TYR A 27 -4.82 36.48 25.90
C TYR A 27 -3.67 35.62 25.41
N LYS A 28 -3.87 34.32 25.38
CA LYS A 28 -2.94 33.34 24.85
C LYS A 28 -3.47 32.86 23.51
N LYS A 29 -2.71 33.09 22.45
CA LYS A 29 -3.08 32.57 21.12
C LYS A 29 -3.16 31.06 21.16
N ARG A 30 -4.27 30.48 20.73
CA ARG A 30 -4.44 29.02 20.62
C ARG A 30 -3.57 28.44 19.52
N VAL A 31 -3.18 27.16 19.65
CA VAL A 31 -2.51 26.40 18.60
C VAL A 31 -3.49 26.14 17.47
N LEU A 32 -4.74 25.82 17.81
CA LEU A 32 -5.85 25.65 16.90
C LEU A 32 -7.05 26.42 17.47
N GLU A 33 -7.61 27.34 16.72
CA GLU A 33 -8.68 28.24 17.20
C GLU A 33 -10.04 27.51 17.27
N THR A 34 -10.36 26.74 16.23
CA THR A 34 -11.63 26.02 16.07
C THR A 34 -11.37 24.58 15.65
N THR A 35 -12.36 23.71 15.81
CA THR A 35 -12.26 22.34 15.27
C THR A 35 -12.16 22.39 13.76
N GLU A 36 -11.18 21.72 13.19
CA GLU A 36 -11.00 21.56 11.75
C GLU A 36 -11.38 20.15 11.32
N VAL A 37 -12.03 20.04 10.17
CA VAL A 37 -12.41 18.78 9.53
C VAL A 37 -11.88 18.78 8.10
N ASP A 38 -10.98 17.85 7.81
CA ASP A 38 -10.48 17.59 6.47
C ASP A 38 -11.14 16.33 5.91
N ILE A 39 -11.79 16.44 4.76
CA ILE A 39 -12.37 15.32 4.01
C ILE A 39 -11.55 15.16 2.75
N LEU A 40 -10.91 14.01 2.62
CA LEU A 40 -10.04 13.68 1.51
C LEU A 40 -10.61 12.48 0.77
N SER A 41 -10.47 12.45 -0.55
CA SER A 41 -10.78 11.28 -1.35
C SER A 41 -9.80 11.20 -2.51
N SER A 42 -9.38 10.00 -2.85
CA SER A 42 -8.54 9.76 -4.00
C SER A 42 -9.08 8.61 -4.85
N TYR A 43 -8.81 8.72 -6.14
CA TYR A 43 -8.97 7.66 -7.11
C TYR A 43 -7.62 7.38 -7.75
N TYR A 44 -7.24 6.13 -7.78
CA TYR A 44 -6.01 5.65 -8.40
C TYR A 44 -6.34 4.54 -9.40
N GLU A 45 -5.67 4.55 -10.53
CA GLU A 45 -5.69 3.45 -11.49
C GLU A 45 -4.29 3.19 -12.03
N GLN A 46 -3.96 1.93 -12.23
CA GLN A 46 -2.71 1.54 -12.88
C GLN A 46 -2.92 0.45 -13.92
N THR A 47 -1.95 0.35 -14.82
CA THR A 47 -1.80 -0.71 -15.80
C THR A 47 -0.33 -1.06 -15.94
N GLY A 48 -0.03 -2.32 -16.23
CA GLY A 48 1.32 -2.84 -16.43
C GLY A 48 1.27 -4.30 -16.84
N ASN A 49 2.42 -4.93 -16.99
CA ASN A 49 2.55 -6.29 -17.51
C ASN A 49 3.46 -7.20 -16.66
N ASN A 50 3.84 -6.76 -15.45
CA ASN A 50 4.82 -7.46 -14.62
C ASN A 50 4.23 -7.81 -13.25
N ALA A 51 3.02 -8.40 -13.21
CA ALA A 51 2.34 -8.73 -11.97
C ALA A 51 3.16 -9.68 -11.09
N SER A 52 3.49 -9.23 -9.89
CA SER A 52 4.31 -9.99 -8.95
C SER A 52 3.63 -11.26 -8.44
N VAL A 53 2.30 -11.24 -8.30
CA VAL A 53 1.50 -12.40 -7.87
C VAL A 53 1.63 -13.61 -8.81
N THR A 54 2.01 -13.39 -10.05
CA THR A 54 2.22 -14.42 -11.08
C THR A 54 3.69 -14.50 -11.53
N GLY A 55 4.63 -14.12 -10.64
CA GLY A 55 6.05 -14.28 -10.86
C GLY A 55 6.69 -13.22 -11.76
N GLY A 56 6.10 -12.02 -11.83
CA GLY A 56 6.64 -10.90 -12.61
C GLY A 56 6.14 -10.81 -14.04
N ILE A 57 5.11 -11.58 -14.40
CA ILE A 57 4.41 -11.49 -15.69
C ILE A 57 2.90 -11.39 -15.46
N GLY A 58 2.16 -10.91 -16.48
CA GLY A 58 0.72 -10.76 -16.40
C GLY A 58 0.28 -9.32 -16.13
N THR A 59 -1.01 -9.07 -16.11
CA THR A 59 -1.55 -7.72 -15.98
C THR A 59 -1.46 -7.19 -14.55
N GLU A 60 -0.91 -5.98 -14.37
CA GLU A 60 -0.84 -5.25 -13.10
C GLU A 60 -2.02 -4.28 -12.92
N LYS A 61 -3.14 -4.51 -13.60
CA LYS A 61 -4.29 -3.62 -13.52
C LYS A 61 -4.82 -3.54 -12.10
N LEU A 62 -4.91 -2.31 -11.57
CA LEU A 62 -5.43 -2.00 -10.23
C LEU A 62 -6.21 -0.70 -10.28
N THR A 63 -7.29 -0.63 -9.53
CA THR A 63 -8.01 0.62 -9.20
C THR A 63 -8.18 0.70 -7.69
N ASP A 64 -8.09 1.91 -7.14
CA ASP A 64 -8.28 2.17 -5.71
C ASP A 64 -9.10 3.44 -5.50
N ILE A 65 -9.99 3.41 -4.53
CA ILE A 65 -10.74 4.56 -4.03
C ILE A 65 -10.48 4.66 -2.53
N ALA A 66 -9.88 5.76 -2.10
CA ALA A 66 -9.47 5.96 -0.72
C ALA A 66 -10.02 7.27 -0.14
N PRO A 67 -11.23 7.26 0.47
CA PRO A 67 -11.71 8.35 1.30
C PRO A 67 -11.07 8.32 2.68
N SER A 68 -10.80 9.51 3.24
CA SER A 68 -10.44 9.67 4.65
C SER A 68 -11.02 10.95 5.24
N ILE A 69 -11.19 10.95 6.57
CA ILE A 69 -11.67 12.09 7.34
C ILE A 69 -10.70 12.30 8.50
N VAL A 70 -10.17 13.51 8.59
CA VAL A 70 -9.31 13.93 9.71
C VAL A 70 -10.02 15.03 10.49
N VAL A 71 -10.19 14.83 11.78
CA VAL A 71 -10.79 15.81 12.68
C VAL A 71 -9.75 16.26 13.68
N SER A 72 -9.47 17.56 13.75
CA SER A 72 -8.55 18.19 14.71
C SER A 72 -9.34 19.05 15.68
N ILE A 73 -9.30 18.71 16.97
CA ILE A 73 -10.09 19.30 18.03
C ILE A 73 -9.19 20.04 19.01
N PRO A 74 -9.30 21.37 19.16
CA PRO A 74 -8.60 22.09 20.21
C PRO A 74 -9.22 21.76 21.57
N LEU A 75 -8.47 21.07 22.44
CA LEU A 75 -8.93 20.78 23.80
C LEU A 75 -8.83 22.02 24.70
N ASN A 76 -7.77 22.78 24.52
CA ASN A 76 -7.52 24.07 25.17
C ASN A 76 -6.60 24.94 24.30
N ALA A 77 -5.90 25.94 24.90
CA ALA A 77 -5.03 26.83 24.14
C ALA A 77 -3.79 26.12 23.58
N ASP A 78 -3.34 25.03 24.20
CA ASP A 78 -2.05 24.36 23.96
C ASP A 78 -2.20 22.95 23.38
N ASP A 79 -3.34 22.34 23.58
CA ASP A 79 -3.56 20.93 23.32
C ASP A 79 -4.54 20.71 22.16
N VAL A 80 -4.16 19.81 21.27
CA VAL A 80 -4.98 19.40 20.13
C VAL A 80 -5.09 17.89 20.13
N LEU A 81 -6.32 17.39 20.01
CA LEU A 81 -6.63 16.00 19.73
C LEU A 81 -6.93 15.85 18.23
N SER A 82 -6.34 14.86 17.59
CA SER A 82 -6.64 14.51 16.20
C SER A 82 -7.18 13.10 16.10
N VAL A 83 -8.18 12.91 15.24
CA VAL A 83 -8.72 11.60 14.88
C VAL A 83 -8.70 11.50 13.36
N ASP A 84 -8.08 10.45 12.85
CA ASP A 84 -8.00 10.14 11.43
C ASP A 84 -8.66 8.78 11.18
N VAL A 85 -9.61 8.74 10.25
CA VAL A 85 -10.29 7.52 9.80
C VAL A 85 -10.16 7.43 8.29
N GLY A 86 -9.57 6.35 7.82
CA GLY A 86 -9.37 6.09 6.38
C GLY A 86 -9.91 4.74 5.97
N ILE A 87 -10.42 4.69 4.75
CA ILE A 87 -10.83 3.47 4.07
C ILE A 87 -10.19 3.52 2.69
N SER A 88 -9.58 2.43 2.25
CA SER A 88 -9.10 2.24 0.87
C SER A 88 -9.72 0.97 0.33
N THR A 89 -10.36 1.09 -0.82
CA THR A 89 -10.99 -0.04 -1.50
C THR A 89 -10.40 -0.18 -2.87
N TYR A 90 -9.72 -1.30 -3.09
CA TYR A 90 -8.94 -1.51 -4.30
C TYR A 90 -9.17 -2.88 -4.93
N THR A 91 -8.85 -2.98 -6.22
CA THR A 91 -8.89 -4.20 -7.00
C THR A 91 -7.45 -4.60 -7.32
N SER A 92 -7.02 -5.76 -6.86
CA SER A 92 -5.68 -6.26 -7.18
C SER A 92 -5.59 -7.76 -6.98
N ALA A 93 -4.97 -8.47 -7.90
CA ALA A 93 -4.67 -9.89 -7.72
C ALA A 93 -3.59 -10.13 -6.66
N SER A 94 -2.72 -9.15 -6.38
CA SER A 94 -1.66 -9.27 -5.38
C SER A 94 -2.17 -9.26 -3.94
N SER A 95 -3.37 -8.75 -3.70
CA SER A 95 -4.00 -8.65 -2.39
C SER A 95 -5.36 -9.35 -2.33
N SER A 96 -5.91 -9.79 -3.46
CA SER A 96 -7.16 -10.52 -3.51
C SER A 96 -6.93 -12.02 -3.40
N ASN A 97 -7.86 -12.71 -2.79
CA ASN A 97 -7.89 -14.17 -2.69
C ASN A 97 -8.35 -14.81 -4.03
N LEU A 98 -7.79 -14.34 -5.14
CA LEU A 98 -8.17 -14.79 -6.46
C LEU A 98 -7.56 -16.16 -6.76
N ASN A 99 -8.43 -17.14 -7.05
CA ASN A 99 -8.01 -18.42 -7.63
C ASN A 99 -7.85 -18.26 -9.14
N PRO A 100 -6.62 -18.28 -9.71
CA PRO A 100 -6.39 -18.12 -11.14
C PRO A 100 -6.92 -19.29 -11.99
N PHE A 101 -7.27 -20.39 -11.33
CA PHE A 101 -7.81 -21.59 -11.97
C PHE A 101 -9.34 -21.67 -11.97
N ASP A 102 -10.01 -20.63 -11.45
CA ASP A 102 -11.48 -20.58 -11.38
C ASP A 102 -12.03 -19.84 -12.62
N ILE A 103 -12.37 -20.61 -13.65
CA ILE A 103 -12.87 -20.09 -14.92
C ILE A 103 -14.28 -19.49 -14.84
N THR A 104 -15.08 -19.89 -13.85
CA THR A 104 -16.47 -19.40 -13.72
C THR A 104 -16.54 -17.91 -13.42
N LYS A 105 -15.44 -17.31 -12.98
CA LYS A 105 -15.33 -15.90 -12.61
C LYS A 105 -14.63 -15.02 -13.64
N THR A 106 -14.11 -15.60 -14.71
CA THR A 106 -13.39 -14.87 -15.78
C THR A 106 -14.30 -14.45 -16.94
N ASN A 107 -15.46 -15.08 -17.12
CA ASN A 107 -16.43 -14.72 -18.16
C ASN A 107 -17.48 -13.75 -17.66
N GLY A 108 -17.12 -12.51 -17.57
CA GLY A 108 -18.02 -11.36 -17.60
C GLY A 108 -19.04 -11.28 -16.45
N GLY A 109 -18.79 -10.43 -15.51
CA GLY A 109 -19.77 -10.01 -14.54
C GLY A 109 -19.09 -9.56 -13.25
N VAL A 110 -19.34 -8.35 -12.85
CA VAL A 110 -19.00 -7.80 -11.54
C VAL A 110 -19.65 -8.67 -10.48
N SER A 111 -19.02 -9.76 -10.05
CA SER A 111 -19.52 -10.59 -8.99
C SER A 111 -19.04 -10.04 -7.66
N GLY A 112 -19.98 -9.52 -6.90
CA GLY A 112 -19.80 -9.07 -5.53
C GLY A 112 -19.23 -10.17 -4.62
N ALA A 113 -18.71 -9.74 -3.49
CA ALA A 113 -18.08 -10.53 -2.44
C ALA A 113 -18.71 -11.92 -2.25
N SER A 114 -17.93 -12.97 -2.45
CA SER A 114 -18.30 -14.32 -2.05
C SER A 114 -18.18 -14.42 -0.54
N THR A 115 -19.32 -14.33 0.14
CA THR A 115 -19.49 -14.79 1.51
C THR A 115 -19.26 -16.30 1.56
N GLY A 116 -18.26 -16.74 2.30
CA GLY A 116 -18.16 -18.13 2.75
C GLY A 116 -19.36 -18.46 3.64
N GLY A 117 -20.23 -19.33 3.18
CA GLY A 117 -21.34 -19.87 3.93
C GLY A 117 -21.87 -21.10 3.22
N GLY A 118 -21.67 -22.28 3.84
CA GLY A 118 -22.31 -23.49 3.38
C GLY A 118 -23.83 -23.38 3.45
N GLY A 119 -24.49 -23.69 2.37
CA GLY A 119 -25.93 -23.79 2.29
C GLY A 119 -26.29 -24.73 1.15
N ASN A 120 -26.74 -25.92 1.52
CA ASN A 120 -27.33 -26.89 0.66
C ASN A 120 -28.67 -26.33 0.13
N GLY A 121 -28.86 -26.23 -1.14
CA GLY A 121 -30.13 -25.85 -1.74
C GLY A 121 -30.17 -26.24 -3.21
N GLY A 122 -30.84 -27.33 -3.49
CA GLY A 122 -31.13 -27.78 -4.86
C GLY A 122 -32.05 -26.78 -5.57
N GLY A 123 -31.79 -26.56 -6.83
CA GLY A 123 -32.63 -25.86 -7.78
C GLY A 123 -32.22 -26.28 -9.16
N ASP A 124 -33.14 -26.98 -9.79
CA ASP A 124 -33.07 -27.32 -11.19
C ASP A 124 -32.94 -26.05 -12.03
N ASP A 125 -31.93 -26.00 -12.88
CA ASP A 125 -31.89 -25.01 -13.94
C ASP A 125 -31.36 -25.63 -15.23
N ASP A 126 -32.21 -25.49 -16.23
CA ASP A 126 -32.09 -26.06 -17.52
C ASP A 126 -30.82 -25.58 -18.25
N GLY A 127 -30.20 -26.56 -18.95
CA GLY A 127 -28.95 -26.34 -19.65
C GLY A 127 -28.99 -25.20 -20.67
N GLU A 128 -28.03 -24.33 -20.57
CA GLU A 128 -27.47 -23.64 -21.72
C GLU A 128 -26.02 -24.08 -21.87
N ASP A 129 -25.74 -24.59 -23.07
CA ASP A 129 -24.45 -25.12 -23.47
C ASP A 129 -23.37 -24.05 -23.24
N ASP A 130 -22.59 -24.19 -22.16
CA ASP A 130 -21.32 -23.50 -22.02
C ASP A 130 -20.36 -24.00 -23.09
N ASP A 131 -20.39 -23.34 -24.24
CA ASP A 131 -19.41 -23.50 -25.30
C ASP A 131 -18.02 -23.09 -24.75
N ASN A 132 -17.41 -23.99 -24.01
CA ASN A 132 -15.97 -23.94 -23.74
C ASN A 132 -15.27 -24.30 -25.06
N PRO A 133 -14.72 -23.32 -25.81
CA PRO A 133 -14.22 -23.56 -27.16
C PRO A 133 -13.01 -24.49 -27.21
N SER A 134 -12.41 -24.79 -26.05
CA SER A 134 -11.23 -25.67 -25.94
C SER A 134 -11.59 -27.13 -25.63
N GLY A 135 -12.81 -27.43 -25.21
CA GLY A 135 -13.22 -28.79 -24.82
C GLY A 135 -12.56 -29.30 -23.53
N TYR A 136 -11.89 -28.45 -22.74
CA TYR A 136 -11.28 -28.80 -21.47
C TYR A 136 -12.28 -28.59 -20.33
N SER A 137 -12.47 -29.62 -19.52
CA SER A 137 -13.20 -29.53 -18.26
C SER A 137 -12.21 -29.47 -17.10
N GLY A 138 -12.34 -28.52 -16.21
CA GLY A 138 -11.48 -28.40 -15.03
C GLY A 138 -10.86 -27.03 -14.87
N ALA A 139 -9.91 -26.91 -13.92
CA ALA A 139 -9.25 -25.65 -13.59
C ALA A 139 -8.33 -25.22 -14.75
N ILE A 140 -8.58 -24.03 -15.26
CA ILE A 140 -7.74 -23.33 -16.24
C ILE A 140 -7.57 -21.88 -15.79
N GLY A 141 -6.56 -21.20 -16.30
CA GLY A 141 -6.34 -19.79 -15.97
C GLY A 141 -5.22 -19.20 -16.80
N SER A 142 -4.91 -17.93 -16.52
CA SER A 142 -3.87 -17.17 -17.21
C SER A 142 -3.37 -16.05 -16.31
N PRO A 143 -2.06 -15.73 -16.30
CA PRO A 143 -1.52 -14.56 -15.64
C PRO A 143 -2.16 -13.24 -16.11
N TRP A 144 -2.63 -13.19 -17.35
CA TRP A 144 -3.24 -12.01 -17.97
C TRP A 144 -4.68 -11.78 -17.52
N VAL A 145 -5.35 -12.82 -17.06
CA VAL A 145 -6.70 -12.76 -16.49
C VAL A 145 -6.63 -12.71 -14.96
N ALA A 146 -5.85 -13.61 -14.36
CA ALA A 146 -5.71 -13.70 -12.92
C ALA A 146 -5.21 -12.42 -12.27
N SER A 147 -4.28 -11.72 -12.94
CA SER A 147 -3.69 -10.46 -12.44
C SER A 147 -4.50 -9.22 -12.81
N SER A 148 -5.69 -9.36 -13.44
CA SER A 148 -6.45 -8.20 -13.92
C SER A 148 -6.89 -7.25 -12.82
N GLY A 149 -6.99 -7.72 -11.57
CA GLY A 149 -7.49 -6.96 -10.44
C GLY A 149 -8.98 -6.57 -10.54
N ALA A 150 -9.61 -6.78 -11.70
CA ALA A 150 -11.00 -6.38 -11.94
C ALA A 150 -12.02 -7.35 -11.34
N SER A 151 -11.61 -8.54 -10.97
CA SER A 151 -12.47 -9.64 -10.54
C SER A 151 -12.75 -9.68 -9.04
N ARG A 152 -11.92 -9.01 -8.23
CA ARG A 152 -12.09 -8.96 -6.77
C ARG A 152 -11.75 -7.60 -6.23
N GLN A 153 -12.31 -7.31 -5.08
CA GLN A 153 -12.20 -6.05 -4.37
C GLN A 153 -11.79 -6.33 -2.93
N ASP A 154 -10.87 -5.55 -2.43
CA ASP A 154 -10.41 -5.61 -1.06
C ASP A 154 -10.52 -4.26 -0.36
N THR A 155 -10.55 -4.27 0.96
CA THR A 155 -10.75 -3.06 1.75
C THR A 155 -9.80 -3.00 2.92
N TRP A 156 -8.93 -2.00 2.91
CA TRP A 156 -8.13 -1.56 4.03
C TRP A 156 -8.89 -0.53 4.84
N SER A 157 -8.96 -0.71 6.16
CA SER A 157 -9.56 0.26 7.08
C SER A 157 -8.56 0.66 8.14
N SER A 158 -8.48 1.94 8.45
CA SER A 158 -7.57 2.48 9.45
C SER A 158 -8.21 3.52 10.34
N VAL A 159 -7.76 3.58 11.60
CA VAL A 159 -8.06 4.63 12.55
C VAL A 159 -6.80 5.02 13.30
N SER A 160 -6.58 6.32 13.46
CA SER A 160 -5.49 6.86 14.28
C SER A 160 -6.03 7.95 15.21
N VAL A 161 -5.54 7.95 16.45
CA VAL A 161 -5.82 8.99 17.43
C VAL A 161 -4.50 9.59 17.86
N GLY A 162 -4.36 10.90 17.71
CA GLY A 162 -3.17 11.66 18.03
C GLY A 162 -3.46 12.75 19.06
N TYR A 163 -2.47 13.03 19.88
CA TYR A 163 -2.47 14.15 20.83
C TYR A 163 -1.22 14.97 20.63
N SER A 164 -1.33 16.28 20.65
CA SER A 164 -0.23 17.23 20.55
C SER A 164 -0.37 18.30 21.61
N HIS A 165 0.74 18.56 22.31
CA HIS A 165 0.90 19.64 23.31
C HIS A 165 1.97 20.62 22.85
N SER A 166 1.67 21.92 22.91
CA SER A 166 2.64 23.00 22.67
C SER A 166 2.88 23.77 23.95
N SER A 167 4.15 24.04 24.25
CA SER A 167 4.54 24.89 25.40
C SER A 167 3.92 26.30 25.31
N ASP A 168 3.91 27.00 26.44
CA ASP A 168 3.35 28.36 26.53
C ASP A 168 4.00 29.36 25.57
N ASP A 169 5.31 29.26 25.38
CA ASP A 169 6.12 30.06 24.44
C ASP A 169 6.04 29.58 22.98
N ARG A 170 5.36 28.43 22.72
CA ARG A 170 5.26 27.78 21.42
C ARG A 170 6.61 27.35 20.83
N ASP A 171 7.61 27.13 21.67
CA ASP A 171 8.94 26.74 21.25
C ASP A 171 9.17 25.24 21.35
N GLN A 172 8.29 24.51 22.07
CA GLN A 172 8.35 23.06 22.22
C GLN A 172 7.01 22.44 21.88
N ILE A 173 7.05 21.37 21.12
CA ILE A 173 5.88 20.60 20.76
C ILE A 173 6.17 19.12 21.05
N VAL A 174 5.31 18.49 21.83
CA VAL A 174 5.32 17.05 22.09
C VAL A 174 4.06 16.45 21.49
N ASN A 175 4.21 15.36 20.77
CA ASN A 175 3.05 14.66 20.23
C ASN A 175 3.18 13.14 20.40
N GLY A 176 2.03 12.46 20.41
CA GLY A 176 1.94 11.00 20.44
C GLY A 176 0.71 10.56 19.70
N ASN A 177 0.76 9.37 19.10
CA ASN A 177 -0.39 8.78 18.44
C ASN A 177 -0.42 7.27 18.61
N VAL A 178 -1.61 6.72 18.52
CA VAL A 178 -1.89 5.30 18.41
C VAL A 178 -2.76 5.06 17.18
N SER A 179 -2.51 3.96 16.49
CA SER A 179 -3.25 3.61 15.28
C SER A 179 -3.55 2.12 15.23
N PHE A 180 -4.64 1.80 14.55
CA PHE A 180 -5.03 0.45 14.22
C PHE A 180 -5.44 0.42 12.76
N ALA A 181 -5.01 -0.60 12.03
CA ALA A 181 -5.46 -0.85 10.68
C ALA A 181 -5.65 -2.34 10.43
N ALA A 182 -6.58 -2.67 9.56
CA ALA A 182 -6.90 -4.06 9.23
C ALA A 182 -7.34 -4.20 7.77
N GLU A 183 -6.97 -5.34 7.24
CA GLU A 183 -7.32 -5.89 5.94
C GLU A 183 -7.62 -7.38 6.09
N PHE A 184 -8.11 -8.06 5.06
CA PHE A 184 -8.48 -9.46 5.15
C PHE A 184 -7.31 -10.39 5.52
N ASP A 185 -6.07 -10.04 5.16
CA ASP A 185 -4.86 -10.83 5.39
C ASP A 185 -3.80 -10.13 6.25
N TYR A 186 -4.13 -8.94 6.83
CA TYR A 186 -3.17 -8.14 7.58
C TYR A 186 -3.79 -7.31 8.68
N ILE A 187 -3.14 -7.27 9.84
CA ILE A 187 -3.55 -6.44 10.99
C ILE A 187 -2.34 -5.66 11.47
N SER A 188 -2.51 -4.38 11.74
CA SER A 188 -1.46 -3.46 12.20
C SER A 188 -1.87 -2.69 13.44
N PHE A 189 -0.97 -2.62 14.42
CA PHE A 189 -1.03 -1.72 15.58
C PHE A 189 0.16 -0.77 15.54
N GLY A 190 -0.11 0.53 15.49
CA GLY A 190 0.91 1.57 15.42
C GLY A 190 0.97 2.42 16.69
N PHE A 191 2.19 2.80 17.07
CA PHE A 191 2.48 3.74 18.15
C PHE A 191 3.51 4.74 17.63
N GLY A 192 3.27 6.01 17.86
CA GLY A 192 4.19 7.06 17.44
C GLY A 192 4.32 8.17 18.49
N GLY A 193 5.43 8.88 18.43
CA GLY A 193 5.64 10.06 19.24
C GLY A 193 6.72 10.96 18.65
N GLY A 194 6.68 12.23 19.02
CA GLY A 194 7.63 13.21 18.52
C GLY A 194 7.86 14.35 19.49
N TYR A 195 9.04 14.94 19.35
CA TYR A 195 9.45 16.16 20.03
C TYR A 195 10.01 17.13 19.00
N THR A 196 9.46 18.34 18.98
CA THR A 196 9.95 19.42 18.13
C THR A 196 10.34 20.60 18.98
N ARG A 197 11.50 21.18 18.71
CA ARG A 197 11.97 22.39 19.35
C ARG A 197 12.32 23.46 18.34
N LEU A 198 11.82 24.66 18.58
CA LEU A 198 12.06 25.86 17.81
C LEU A 198 13.10 26.74 18.51
N PHE A 199 14.02 27.31 17.75
CA PHE A 199 15.11 28.17 18.21
C PHE A 199 15.16 29.44 17.37
N ASN A 200 16.02 30.41 17.78
CA ASN A 200 16.28 31.60 17.01
C ASN A 200 15.01 32.33 16.58
N GLU A 201 14.14 32.66 17.55
CA GLU A 201 12.84 33.29 17.24
C GLU A 201 12.01 32.49 16.23
N LYS A 202 12.06 31.15 16.33
CA LYS A 202 11.37 30.17 15.46
C LYS A 202 11.89 30.10 14.03
N ASN A 203 13.08 30.65 13.76
CA ASN A 203 13.74 30.53 12.46
C ASN A 203 14.45 29.18 12.26
N THR A 204 14.67 28.45 13.34
CA THR A 204 15.34 27.14 13.36
C THR A 204 14.43 26.12 14.04
N GLU A 205 14.23 24.96 13.45
CA GLU A 205 13.44 23.86 13.99
C GLU A 205 14.26 22.58 13.99
N LEU A 206 14.25 21.86 15.11
CA LEU A 206 14.73 20.50 15.24
C LEU A 206 13.57 19.60 15.67
N SER A 207 13.29 18.57 14.89
CA SER A 207 12.23 17.60 15.17
C SER A 207 12.79 16.18 15.23
N LEU A 208 12.41 15.46 16.28
CA LEU A 208 12.72 14.05 16.50
C LEU A 208 11.42 13.28 16.53
N LYS A 209 11.33 12.15 15.82
CA LYS A 209 10.13 11.30 15.82
C LYS A 209 10.54 9.85 15.92
N GLY A 210 9.71 9.06 16.62
CA GLY A 210 9.81 7.61 16.68
C GLY A 210 8.47 6.98 16.38
N SER A 211 8.46 5.84 15.70
CA SER A 211 7.27 5.05 15.49
C SER A 211 7.57 3.55 15.52
N VAL A 212 6.59 2.80 15.98
CA VAL A 212 6.61 1.34 16.04
C VAL A 212 5.31 0.82 15.45
N PHE A 213 5.40 -0.11 14.51
CA PHE A 213 4.26 -0.87 14.00
C PHE A 213 4.45 -2.34 14.33
N LEU A 214 3.44 -2.91 14.96
CA LEU A 214 3.37 -4.33 15.31
C LEU A 214 2.32 -4.98 14.43
N ASP A 215 2.80 -5.62 13.39
CA ASP A 215 1.96 -6.13 12.32
C ASP A 215 1.92 -7.66 12.36
N THR A 216 0.81 -8.20 11.88
CA THR A 216 0.60 -9.65 11.82
C THR A 216 -0.04 -10.02 10.49
N TRP A 217 0.60 -10.95 9.78
CA TRP A 217 0.03 -11.61 8.61
C TRP A 217 -1.08 -12.59 9.00
N LEU A 218 -2.16 -12.62 8.20
CA LEU A 218 -3.17 -13.67 8.12
C LEU A 218 -3.02 -14.34 6.73
N PRO A 219 -1.95 -15.09 6.46
CA PRO A 219 -1.45 -15.31 5.11
C PRO A 219 -2.41 -16.11 4.24
N ARG A 220 -2.46 -15.72 2.99
CA ARG A 220 -3.03 -16.48 1.87
C ARG A 220 -1.89 -16.94 0.98
N TYR A 221 -2.01 -18.13 0.45
CA TYR A 221 -0.98 -18.76 -0.36
C TYR A 221 -1.47 -19.04 -1.77
N PRO A 222 -0.57 -19.21 -2.76
CA PRO A 222 -0.94 -19.73 -4.08
C PRO A 222 -1.73 -21.02 -3.96
N THR A 223 -2.86 -21.10 -4.67
CA THR A 223 -3.83 -22.21 -4.55
C THR A 223 -3.18 -23.57 -4.75
N GLU A 224 -2.31 -23.70 -5.75
CA GLU A 224 -1.61 -24.94 -6.07
C GLU A 224 -0.65 -25.37 -4.95
N LEU A 225 0.07 -24.44 -4.35
CA LEU A 225 1.05 -24.71 -3.27
C LEU A 225 0.35 -25.09 -1.96
N ASP A 226 -0.71 -24.35 -1.61
CA ASP A 226 -1.52 -24.64 -0.41
C ASP A 226 -2.21 -26.02 -0.56
N SER A 227 -2.85 -26.26 -1.70
CA SER A 227 -3.53 -27.51 -1.99
C SER A 227 -2.58 -28.72 -2.06
N TYR A 228 -1.33 -28.52 -2.54
CA TYR A 228 -0.33 -29.58 -2.54
C TYR A 228 -0.03 -30.07 -1.11
N LEU A 229 0.11 -29.15 -0.17
CA LEU A 229 0.34 -29.52 1.25
C LEU A 229 -0.90 -30.13 1.89
N GLU A 230 -2.11 -29.62 1.60
CA GLU A 230 -3.37 -30.17 2.11
C GLU A 230 -3.56 -31.65 1.76
N VAL A 231 -3.17 -32.02 0.53
CA VAL A 231 -3.28 -33.42 0.06
C VAL A 231 -2.01 -34.25 0.30
N ASN A 232 -1.02 -33.71 1.05
CA ASN A 232 0.27 -34.36 1.31
C ASN A 232 0.96 -34.86 0.01
N GLY A 233 0.92 -34.03 -1.05
CA GLY A 233 1.54 -34.33 -2.34
C GLY A 233 0.78 -35.33 -3.23
N ASN A 234 -0.42 -35.75 -2.83
CA ASN A 234 -1.22 -36.67 -3.64
C ASN A 234 -2.03 -35.91 -4.71
N LEU A 235 -1.47 -35.74 -5.91
CA LEU A 235 -2.10 -35.04 -7.02
C LEU A 235 -3.37 -35.73 -7.59
N ASN A 236 -3.81 -36.85 -7.05
CA ASN A 236 -5.09 -37.48 -7.37
C ASN A 236 -6.20 -37.07 -6.38
N SER A 237 -5.93 -36.14 -5.48
CA SER A 237 -6.86 -35.70 -4.42
C SER A 237 -7.03 -34.19 -4.39
N GLY A 238 -8.07 -33.70 -3.74
CA GLY A 238 -8.35 -32.29 -3.50
C GLY A 238 -8.49 -31.49 -4.80
N PHE A 239 -7.88 -30.32 -4.86
CA PHE A 239 -7.85 -29.43 -6.02
C PHE A 239 -7.41 -30.13 -7.31
N PHE A 240 -6.46 -31.07 -7.23
CA PHE A 240 -5.89 -31.74 -8.41
C PHE A 240 -6.74 -32.91 -8.91
N THR A 241 -7.88 -33.23 -8.28
CA THR A 241 -8.78 -34.29 -8.73
C THR A 241 -9.37 -33.95 -10.08
N GLY A 242 -9.13 -34.81 -11.08
CA GLY A 242 -9.63 -34.58 -12.45
C GLY A 242 -8.94 -33.46 -13.25
N VAL A 243 -7.92 -32.80 -12.68
CA VAL A 243 -7.15 -31.76 -13.39
C VAL A 243 -5.98 -32.41 -14.14
N ASP A 244 -5.87 -32.15 -15.43
CA ASP A 244 -4.74 -32.58 -16.24
C ASP A 244 -3.54 -31.65 -16.03
N ILE A 245 -2.35 -32.22 -15.81
CA ILE A 245 -1.08 -31.49 -15.67
C ILE A 245 -0.21 -31.78 -16.89
N TRP A 246 0.25 -30.73 -17.54
CA TRP A 246 1.03 -30.76 -18.77
C TRP A 246 2.47 -30.35 -18.51
N ASP A 247 3.43 -30.99 -19.21
CA ASP A 247 4.81 -30.51 -19.26
C ASP A 247 4.95 -29.32 -20.22
N GLN A 248 6.14 -28.73 -20.28
CA GLN A 248 6.46 -27.59 -21.16
C GLN A 248 6.31 -27.87 -22.66
N ASN A 249 6.20 -29.15 -23.07
CA ASN A 249 6.03 -29.59 -24.45
C ASN A 249 4.54 -29.91 -24.76
N GLY A 250 3.64 -29.72 -23.78
CA GLY A 250 2.23 -30.05 -23.92
C GLY A 250 1.92 -31.54 -23.81
N ASN A 251 2.81 -32.36 -23.23
CA ASN A 251 2.54 -33.76 -22.97
C ASN A 251 1.88 -33.92 -21.60
N LEU A 252 0.88 -34.79 -21.51
CA LEU A 252 0.24 -35.13 -20.23
C LEU A 252 1.24 -35.85 -19.32
N THR A 253 1.36 -35.33 -18.10
CA THR A 253 2.26 -35.90 -17.10
C THR A 253 1.57 -36.91 -16.20
N SER A 254 2.34 -37.77 -15.57
CA SER A 254 1.86 -38.65 -14.49
C SER A 254 1.55 -37.79 -13.25
N LYS A 255 0.59 -38.22 -12.46
CA LYS A 255 0.30 -37.67 -11.11
C LYS A 255 1.00 -38.46 -10.00
N THR A 256 1.85 -39.42 -10.37
CA THR A 256 2.60 -40.27 -9.45
C THR A 256 4.00 -40.50 -10.01
N GLY A 257 4.99 -40.65 -9.11
CA GLY A 257 6.38 -40.90 -9.50
C GLY A 257 7.22 -39.62 -9.59
N SER A 258 8.42 -39.71 -10.18
CA SER A 258 9.41 -38.63 -10.21
C SER A 258 9.23 -37.62 -11.33
N ASN A 259 8.37 -37.90 -12.30
CA ASN A 259 8.10 -37.00 -13.43
C ASN A 259 6.69 -36.39 -13.28
N THR A 260 6.51 -35.69 -12.18
CA THR A 260 5.28 -35.00 -11.83
C THR A 260 5.59 -33.68 -11.15
N TRP A 261 4.70 -32.73 -11.24
CA TRP A 261 4.85 -31.46 -10.53
C TRP A 261 4.89 -31.64 -9.02
N HIS A 262 5.79 -30.95 -8.39
CA HIS A 262 5.85 -30.71 -6.95
C HIS A 262 6.55 -29.37 -6.69
N PRO A 263 6.24 -28.66 -5.59
CA PRO A 263 7.04 -27.51 -5.16
C PRO A 263 8.49 -27.93 -4.89
N VAL A 264 9.39 -26.95 -4.82
CA VAL A 264 10.81 -27.20 -4.51
C VAL A 264 10.97 -28.03 -3.25
N ASP A 265 12.05 -28.79 -3.19
CA ASP A 265 12.38 -29.62 -2.03
C ASP A 265 12.48 -28.78 -0.75
N GLY A 266 11.79 -29.21 0.30
CA GLY A 266 11.74 -28.46 1.57
C GLY A 266 10.74 -27.29 1.57
N PHE A 267 9.88 -27.17 0.57
CA PHE A 267 8.80 -26.17 0.57
C PHE A 267 7.99 -26.21 1.87
N SER A 268 7.76 -25.04 2.44
CA SER A 268 6.96 -24.87 3.66
C SER A 268 6.25 -23.52 3.67
N LEU A 269 5.10 -23.46 4.32
CA LEU A 269 4.37 -22.22 4.59
C LEU A 269 5.07 -21.40 5.68
N ILE A 270 4.76 -20.11 5.75
CA ILE A 270 5.35 -19.24 6.77
C ILE A 270 4.92 -19.66 8.17
N SER A 271 5.89 -19.72 9.09
CA SER A 271 5.67 -20.03 10.51
C SER A 271 5.58 -18.78 11.38
N ASN A 272 6.47 -17.80 11.16
CA ASN A 272 6.46 -16.52 11.87
C ASN A 272 5.61 -15.50 11.10
N LYS A 273 4.41 -15.23 11.61
CA LYS A 273 3.43 -14.32 10.97
C LYS A 273 3.62 -12.84 11.32
N LYS A 274 4.64 -12.51 12.10
CA LYS A 274 4.92 -11.13 12.51
C LYS A 274 5.68 -10.38 11.44
N ARG A 275 5.38 -9.08 11.31
CA ARG A 275 6.11 -8.14 10.46
C ARG A 275 6.17 -6.78 11.18
N ASN A 276 7.19 -6.59 12.00
CA ASN A 276 7.31 -5.38 12.81
C ASN A 276 8.16 -4.33 12.09
N SER A 277 7.84 -3.04 12.33
CA SER A 277 8.61 -1.92 11.80
C SER A 277 8.91 -0.91 12.90
N TYR A 278 10.15 -0.47 12.99
CA TYR A 278 10.65 0.53 13.93
C TYR A 278 11.29 1.64 13.14
N ALA A 279 10.86 2.88 13.36
CA ALA A 279 11.41 4.02 12.66
C ALA A 279 11.83 5.11 13.64
N PHE A 280 12.97 5.75 13.36
CA PHE A 280 13.43 6.95 14.00
C PHE A 280 13.78 7.99 12.95
N SER A 281 13.27 9.21 13.12
CA SER A 281 13.42 10.31 12.16
C SER A 281 13.97 11.54 12.85
N VAL A 282 14.91 12.21 12.20
CA VAL A 282 15.44 13.52 12.59
C VAL A 282 15.21 14.49 11.45
N SER A 283 14.68 15.67 11.72
CA SER A 283 14.63 16.74 10.74
C SER A 283 15.10 18.06 11.34
N PHE A 284 15.86 18.80 10.53
CA PHE A 284 16.36 20.13 10.85
C PHE A 284 15.87 21.09 9.77
N SER A 285 15.17 22.14 10.16
CA SER A 285 14.66 23.17 9.26
C SER A 285 15.22 24.53 9.66
N GLN A 286 15.60 25.33 8.67
CA GLN A 286 16.18 26.66 8.85
C GLN A 286 15.61 27.64 7.83
N ILE A 287 15.19 28.81 8.33
CA ILE A 287 14.93 29.97 7.49
C ILE A 287 16.29 30.61 7.17
N LEU A 288 16.73 30.50 5.91
CA LEU A 288 18.03 31.01 5.44
C LEU A 288 18.01 32.50 5.15
N GLY A 289 16.84 33.07 4.95
CA GLY A 289 16.63 34.47 4.66
C GLY A 289 15.15 34.77 4.45
N LYS A 290 14.80 36.00 4.11
CA LYS A 290 13.41 36.46 3.99
C LYS A 290 12.56 35.60 3.04
N ASN A 291 13.20 35.00 2.04
CA ASN A 291 12.52 34.32 0.94
C ASN A 291 12.87 32.83 0.82
N THR A 292 13.72 32.29 1.69
CA THR A 292 14.26 30.93 1.52
C THR A 292 14.21 30.14 2.82
N GLN A 293 13.63 28.97 2.76
CA GLN A 293 13.63 27.97 3.84
C GLN A 293 14.24 26.67 3.31
N MET A 294 15.07 26.05 4.14
CA MET A 294 15.65 24.75 3.88
C MET A 294 15.26 23.78 5.00
N SER A 295 15.08 22.51 4.67
CA SER A 295 14.91 21.42 5.64
C SER A 295 15.74 20.21 5.19
N ILE A 296 16.50 19.64 6.12
CA ILE A 296 17.25 18.39 5.94
C ILE A 296 16.61 17.35 6.85
N PHE A 297 16.46 16.11 6.37
CA PHE A 297 15.92 15.03 7.16
C PHE A 297 16.68 13.73 6.92
N ALA A 298 16.68 12.87 7.94
CA ALA A 298 17.22 11.53 7.88
C ALA A 298 16.36 10.60 8.72
N ASP A 299 16.09 9.41 8.18
CA ASP A 299 15.37 8.36 8.87
C ASP A 299 16.24 7.11 8.97
N VAL A 300 15.99 6.32 10.02
CA VAL A 300 16.46 4.94 10.15
C VAL A 300 15.24 4.08 10.38
N VAL A 301 15.03 3.10 9.51
CA VAL A 301 13.87 2.20 9.60
C VAL A 301 14.36 0.76 9.61
N ARG A 302 14.00 0.01 10.66
CA ARG A 302 14.22 -1.42 10.76
C ARG A 302 12.90 -2.15 10.63
N GLN A 303 12.86 -3.11 9.73
CA GLN A 303 11.76 -4.07 9.60
C GLN A 303 12.26 -5.46 9.97
N GLU A 304 11.43 -6.26 10.64
CA GLU A 304 11.76 -7.62 11.03
C GLU A 304 10.54 -8.54 11.00
N GLY A 305 10.78 -9.83 10.75
CA GLY A 305 9.78 -10.87 10.64
C GLY A 305 9.58 -11.32 9.21
N TRP A 306 8.36 -11.69 8.82
CA TRP A 306 8.09 -12.11 7.44
C TRP A 306 7.94 -10.89 6.52
N LEU A 307 8.95 -10.63 5.70
CA LEU A 307 9.00 -9.46 4.80
C LEU A 307 8.64 -9.77 3.35
N SER A 308 8.50 -11.05 3.00
CA SER A 308 8.02 -11.50 1.68
C SER A 308 6.50 -11.37 1.56
N ASN A 309 5.98 -11.33 0.34
CA ASN A 309 4.56 -11.46 0.09
C ASN A 309 4.21 -12.96 -0.14
N PRO A 310 3.41 -13.59 0.73
CA PRO A 310 3.13 -15.02 0.63
C PRO A 310 2.28 -15.39 -0.60
N MET A 311 1.65 -14.43 -1.27
CA MET A 311 0.83 -14.68 -2.48
C MET A 311 1.65 -14.68 -3.78
N GLN A 312 2.88 -14.16 -3.75
CA GLN A 312 3.71 -14.05 -4.96
C GLN A 312 4.35 -15.38 -5.31
N ARG A 313 4.10 -15.84 -6.52
CA ARG A 313 4.66 -17.06 -7.08
C ARG A 313 6.08 -16.86 -7.56
N VAL A 314 6.90 -17.89 -7.46
CA VAL A 314 8.25 -17.95 -8.01
C VAL A 314 8.39 -19.20 -8.87
N TYR A 315 9.15 -19.06 -9.96
CA TYR A 315 9.47 -20.08 -10.94
C TYR A 315 10.98 -20.13 -11.11
N PHE A 316 11.56 -21.36 -11.18
CA PHE A 316 13.00 -21.56 -11.24
C PHE A 316 13.43 -22.10 -12.60
N ALA A 317 14.41 -21.49 -13.21
CA ALA A 317 14.94 -21.87 -14.53
C ALA A 317 15.59 -23.29 -14.58
N ASP A 318 15.94 -23.83 -13.43
CA ASP A 318 16.54 -25.18 -13.29
C ASP A 318 15.54 -26.26 -12.87
N VAL A 319 14.25 -25.92 -12.78
CA VAL A 319 13.13 -26.83 -12.44
C VAL A 319 12.23 -26.99 -13.68
N PRO A 320 11.73 -28.21 -14.01
CA PRO A 320 10.83 -28.40 -15.11
C PRO A 320 9.49 -27.67 -14.89
N ASN A 321 9.02 -26.96 -15.90
CA ASN A 321 7.79 -26.18 -15.86
C ASN A 321 6.56 -27.09 -16.14
N TYR A 322 5.53 -26.95 -15.30
CA TYR A 322 4.26 -27.69 -15.41
C TYR A 322 3.06 -26.74 -15.50
N PHE A 323 2.08 -27.14 -16.25
CA PHE A 323 0.93 -26.31 -16.59
C PHE A 323 -0.39 -27.06 -16.39
N ILE A 324 -1.44 -26.29 -16.12
CA ILE A 324 -2.83 -26.76 -16.19
C ILE A 324 -3.64 -25.88 -17.15
N GLY A 325 -4.66 -26.46 -17.78
CA GLY A 325 -5.47 -25.80 -18.81
C GLY A 325 -5.15 -26.30 -20.20
N ASN A 326 -5.31 -25.46 -21.23
CA ASN A 326 -5.14 -25.84 -22.64
C ASN A 326 -3.66 -25.86 -23.05
N PRO A 327 -3.07 -27.02 -23.34
CA PRO A 327 -1.66 -27.13 -23.73
C PRO A 327 -1.31 -26.36 -25.01
N ALA A 328 -2.26 -26.06 -25.90
CA ALA A 328 -2.02 -25.25 -27.10
C ALA A 328 -1.61 -23.79 -26.74
N SER A 329 -1.95 -23.30 -25.57
CA SER A 329 -1.58 -21.95 -25.08
C SER A 329 -0.21 -21.90 -24.41
N ILE A 330 0.46 -23.01 -24.12
CA ILE A 330 1.78 -23.06 -23.47
C ILE A 330 2.84 -22.24 -24.22
N PRO A 331 2.96 -22.31 -25.59
CA PRO A 331 3.97 -21.50 -26.30
C PRO A 331 3.78 -19.99 -26.18
N TYR A 332 2.60 -19.54 -25.77
CA TYR A 332 2.24 -18.13 -25.62
C TYR A 332 2.17 -17.70 -24.16
N TYR A 333 2.58 -18.53 -23.21
CA TYR A 333 2.37 -18.35 -21.78
C TYR A 333 2.79 -16.96 -21.27
N THR A 334 3.94 -16.46 -21.73
CA THR A 334 4.48 -15.15 -21.30
C THR A 334 3.89 -13.95 -22.05
N THR A 335 2.84 -14.14 -22.84
CA THR A 335 2.20 -13.08 -23.63
C THR A 335 0.73 -12.96 -23.30
N SER A 336 0.14 -11.80 -23.61
CA SER A 336 -1.32 -11.56 -23.44
C SER A 336 -2.20 -12.42 -24.37
N GLN A 337 -1.62 -13.20 -25.27
CA GLN A 337 -2.34 -14.19 -26.09
C GLN A 337 -2.69 -15.45 -25.31
N ASN A 338 -2.03 -15.69 -24.18
CA ASN A 338 -2.40 -16.76 -23.27
C ASN A 338 -3.65 -16.37 -22.50
N THR A 339 -4.74 -17.09 -22.71
CA THR A 339 -6.01 -16.92 -21.97
C THR A 339 -6.46 -18.19 -21.26
N GLU A 340 -5.81 -19.33 -21.50
CA GLU A 340 -6.36 -20.65 -21.17
C GLU A 340 -5.40 -21.59 -20.44
N VAL A 341 -4.16 -21.18 -20.15
CA VAL A 341 -3.20 -22.02 -19.45
C VAL A 341 -2.51 -21.26 -18.34
N PHE A 342 -2.29 -21.92 -17.22
CA PHE A 342 -1.57 -21.39 -16.06
C PHE A 342 -0.44 -22.34 -15.65
N MET A 343 0.73 -21.79 -15.32
CA MET A 343 1.90 -22.52 -14.84
C MET A 343 1.81 -22.72 -13.34
N LEU A 344 2.07 -23.92 -12.87
CA LEU A 344 2.12 -24.24 -11.45
C LEU A 344 3.42 -23.70 -10.86
N ALA A 345 3.32 -23.01 -9.75
CA ALA A 345 4.47 -22.37 -9.08
C ALA A 345 5.41 -23.40 -8.45
N ASP A 346 6.68 -23.11 -8.41
CA ASP A 346 7.70 -23.93 -7.72
C ASP A 346 7.82 -23.54 -6.24
N ASP A 347 7.68 -22.24 -5.93
CA ASP A 347 7.66 -21.70 -4.56
C ASP A 347 6.89 -20.36 -4.54
N MET A 348 6.81 -19.77 -3.35
CA MET A 348 6.42 -18.38 -3.13
C MET A 348 7.66 -17.52 -2.84
N GLU A 349 7.52 -16.21 -2.93
CA GLU A 349 8.59 -15.26 -2.65
C GLU A 349 9.28 -15.53 -1.29
N ARG A 350 10.61 -15.49 -1.29
CA ARG A 350 11.47 -15.62 -0.11
C ARG A 350 12.45 -14.46 -0.03
N LEU A 351 12.32 -13.65 1.01
CA LEU A 351 13.22 -12.52 1.29
C LEU A 351 13.76 -12.64 2.72
N PRO A 352 14.89 -12.00 3.06
CA PRO A 352 15.40 -11.98 4.42
C PRO A 352 14.37 -11.46 5.42
N ASP A 353 14.43 -11.95 6.65
CA ASP A 353 13.51 -11.63 7.74
C ASP A 353 13.81 -10.29 8.44
N ASN A 354 14.77 -9.52 7.94
CA ASN A 354 15.11 -8.18 8.40
C ASN A 354 15.51 -7.27 7.24
N ARG A 355 15.24 -5.98 7.39
CA ARG A 355 15.64 -4.95 6.44
C ARG A 355 15.91 -3.63 7.16
N LEU A 356 17.09 -3.06 6.97
CA LEU A 356 17.48 -1.79 7.53
C LEU A 356 17.59 -0.73 6.43
N LYS A 357 16.82 0.37 6.56
CA LYS A 357 16.63 1.39 5.52
C LYS A 357 17.09 2.76 6.01
N PHE A 358 17.71 3.54 5.14
CA PHE A 358 18.26 4.87 5.41
C PHE A 358 17.84 5.89 4.35
N PRO A 359 16.65 6.46 4.43
CA PRO A 359 16.27 7.62 3.61
C PRO A 359 16.87 8.91 4.20
N VAL A 360 17.57 9.68 3.38
CA VAL A 360 18.06 11.04 3.72
C VAL A 360 17.64 12.00 2.64
N GLY A 361 17.34 13.25 2.99
CA GLY A 361 16.90 14.19 1.98
C GLY A 361 16.92 15.65 2.39
N ILE A 362 16.64 16.51 1.43
CA ILE A 362 16.60 17.95 1.56
C ILE A 362 15.37 18.52 0.85
N ARG A 363 14.79 19.54 1.45
CA ARG A 363 13.75 20.38 0.85
C ARG A 363 14.24 21.82 0.84
N LEU A 364 13.98 22.52 -0.26
CA LEU A 364 14.23 23.92 -0.38
C LEU A 364 12.99 24.61 -0.93
N ASN A 365 12.48 25.60 -0.19
CA ASN A 365 11.38 26.45 -0.60
C ASN A 365 11.91 27.86 -0.82
N HIS A 366 11.67 28.40 -2.00
CA HIS A 366 12.07 29.76 -2.35
C HIS A 366 10.88 30.56 -2.85
N TYR A 367 10.60 31.66 -2.18
CA TYR A 367 9.57 32.62 -2.52
C TYR A 367 10.15 33.69 -3.44
N PHE A 368 9.83 33.68 -4.70
CA PHE A 368 10.29 34.66 -5.67
C PHE A 368 9.56 36.00 -5.54
N ASN A 369 8.24 35.93 -5.46
CA ASN A 369 7.33 37.09 -5.34
C ASN A 369 5.94 36.63 -4.89
N GLU A 370 4.97 37.54 -4.83
CA GLU A 370 3.60 37.26 -4.40
C GLU A 370 2.84 36.25 -5.28
N ILE A 371 3.33 36.01 -6.50
CA ILE A 371 2.70 35.11 -7.47
C ILE A 371 3.35 33.73 -7.45
N LEU A 372 4.70 33.66 -7.37
CA LEU A 372 5.46 32.44 -7.60
C LEU A 372 6.30 32.02 -6.39
N THR A 373 6.12 30.79 -5.98
CA THR A 373 7.02 30.07 -5.07
C THR A 373 7.59 28.85 -5.81
N VAL A 374 8.82 28.47 -5.53
CA VAL A 374 9.43 27.23 -6.01
C VAL A 374 9.69 26.32 -4.81
N ARG A 375 9.21 25.11 -4.88
CA ARG A 375 9.47 24.05 -3.89
C ARG A 375 10.25 22.94 -4.55
N THR A 376 11.41 22.61 -3.99
CA THR A 376 12.24 21.51 -4.49
C THR A 376 12.43 20.48 -3.40
N TYR A 377 12.57 19.24 -3.81
CA TYR A 377 12.77 18.11 -2.94
C TYR A 377 13.75 17.15 -3.59
N TYR A 378 14.72 16.66 -2.80
CA TYR A 378 15.61 15.59 -3.19
C TYR A 378 15.70 14.59 -2.02
N ARG A 379 15.66 13.28 -2.34
CA ARG A 379 15.86 12.18 -1.39
C ARG A 379 16.78 11.15 -2.00
N TYR A 380 17.78 10.75 -1.26
CA TYR A 380 18.55 9.55 -1.47
C TYR A 380 18.10 8.48 -0.48
N TYR A 381 17.94 7.27 -0.95
CA TYR A 381 17.54 6.10 -0.17
C TYR A 381 18.54 4.98 -0.41
N PHE A 382 18.92 4.26 0.63
CA PHE A 382 19.66 3.03 0.53
C PHE A 382 19.27 2.08 1.66
N ASP A 383 19.47 0.75 1.45
CA ASP A 383 19.19 -0.28 2.44
C ASP A 383 20.17 -1.45 2.35
N ASP A 384 20.05 -2.38 3.29
CA ASP A 384 20.89 -3.58 3.39
C ASP A 384 20.49 -4.72 2.44
N TRP A 385 19.41 -4.56 1.65
CA TRP A 385 19.06 -5.43 0.53
C TRP A 385 19.70 -4.98 -0.79
N GLY A 386 20.56 -3.96 -0.76
CA GLY A 386 21.26 -3.42 -1.91
C GLY A 386 20.49 -2.39 -2.71
N LEU A 387 19.24 -2.03 -2.34
CA LEU A 387 18.49 -1.01 -3.03
C LEU A 387 19.08 0.38 -2.79
N GLN A 388 19.30 1.13 -3.86
CA GLN A 388 19.64 2.54 -3.83
C GLN A 388 18.69 3.30 -4.74
N ALA A 389 18.16 4.43 -4.26
CA ALA A 389 17.19 5.18 -5.03
C ALA A 389 17.36 6.70 -4.86
N HIS A 390 17.08 7.42 -5.94
CA HIS A 390 17.07 8.87 -6.00
C HIS A 390 15.68 9.36 -6.35
N THR A 391 15.17 10.32 -5.59
CA THR A 391 13.94 11.05 -5.90
C THR A 391 14.25 12.53 -6.01
N ALA A 392 13.90 13.17 -7.09
CA ALA A 392 13.97 14.62 -7.24
C ALA A 392 12.62 15.16 -7.69
N SER A 393 12.14 16.25 -7.09
CA SER A 393 10.90 16.87 -7.53
C SER A 393 10.96 18.39 -7.45
N VAL A 394 10.18 19.04 -8.30
CA VAL A 394 9.90 20.47 -8.29
C VAL A 394 8.39 20.69 -8.37
N GLU A 395 7.90 21.61 -7.55
CA GLU A 395 6.52 22.09 -7.56
C GLU A 395 6.54 23.62 -7.61
N LEU A 396 5.67 24.20 -8.42
CA LEU A 396 5.57 25.63 -8.64
C LEU A 396 4.21 26.15 -8.18
N PRO A 397 4.00 26.50 -6.90
CA PRO A 397 2.81 27.22 -6.47
C PRO A 397 2.73 28.58 -7.15
N ILE A 398 1.70 28.76 -7.99
CA ILE A 398 1.43 29.98 -8.77
C ILE A 398 0.10 30.56 -8.31
N LYS A 399 0.13 31.68 -7.61
CA LYS A 399 -1.06 32.38 -7.14
C LYS A 399 -1.67 33.19 -8.28
N ILE A 400 -2.80 32.74 -8.82
CA ILE A 400 -3.50 33.41 -9.94
C ILE A 400 -4.52 34.44 -9.47
N SER A 401 -4.98 34.32 -8.22
CA SER A 401 -5.85 35.31 -7.57
C SER A 401 -5.70 35.22 -6.05
N GLN A 402 -6.47 36.03 -5.30
CA GLN A 402 -6.46 35.97 -3.84
C GLN A 402 -6.90 34.59 -3.31
N ASN A 403 -7.78 33.90 -4.04
CA ASN A 403 -8.38 32.64 -3.60
C ASN A 403 -7.84 31.43 -4.35
N PHE A 404 -7.22 31.60 -5.54
CA PHE A 404 -6.82 30.47 -6.37
C PHE A 404 -5.29 30.37 -6.53
N THR A 405 -4.77 29.15 -6.33
CA THR A 405 -3.36 28.81 -6.56
C THR A 405 -3.28 27.54 -7.43
N LEU A 406 -2.40 27.56 -8.42
CA LEU A 406 -2.07 26.40 -9.25
C LEU A 406 -0.77 25.76 -8.74
N TYR A 407 -0.65 24.45 -8.93
CA TYR A 407 0.50 23.63 -8.49
C TYR A 407 0.98 22.69 -9.61
N PRO A 408 1.55 23.18 -10.72
CA PRO A 408 2.24 22.28 -11.62
C PRO A 408 3.46 21.68 -10.93
N SER A 409 3.70 20.38 -11.15
CA SER A 409 4.79 19.66 -10.54
C SER A 409 5.38 18.61 -11.44
N TYR A 410 6.65 18.30 -11.21
CA TYR A 410 7.36 17.22 -11.86
C TYR A 410 8.20 16.47 -10.84
N ARG A 411 8.21 15.12 -10.93
CA ARG A 411 9.03 14.24 -10.09
C ARG A 411 9.73 13.22 -10.97
N TYR A 412 11.02 13.07 -10.75
CA TYR A 412 11.86 12.01 -11.29
C TYR A 412 12.25 11.07 -10.17
N TYR A 413 12.20 9.78 -10.48
CA TYR A 413 12.63 8.70 -9.60
C TYR A 413 13.54 7.75 -10.38
N LYS A 414 14.56 7.21 -9.71
CA LYS A 414 15.45 6.19 -10.26
C LYS A 414 15.92 5.29 -9.14
N GLN A 415 15.93 3.96 -9.37
CA GLN A 415 16.52 2.97 -8.47
C GLN A 415 17.34 1.92 -9.25
N ASN A 416 18.29 1.27 -8.53
CA ASN A 416 18.80 -0.02 -8.94
C ASN A 416 17.84 -1.13 -8.46
N GLN A 417 18.15 -2.39 -8.75
CA GLN A 417 17.43 -3.53 -8.16
C GLN A 417 18.06 -3.94 -6.82
N ILE A 418 17.30 -4.70 -6.01
CA ILE A 418 17.83 -5.40 -4.85
C ILE A 418 18.66 -6.62 -5.26
N ASP A 419 19.44 -7.17 -4.33
CA ASP A 419 20.32 -8.31 -4.57
C ASP A 419 19.56 -9.63 -4.86
N TYR A 420 18.27 -9.70 -4.48
CA TYR A 420 17.42 -10.90 -4.58
C TYR A 420 16.44 -10.86 -5.76
N PHE A 421 16.51 -9.85 -6.62
CA PHE A 421 15.59 -9.70 -7.74
C PHE A 421 16.13 -10.39 -8.99
N ALA A 422 15.27 -11.22 -9.62
CA ALA A 422 15.42 -11.63 -11.01
C ALA A 422 14.06 -11.72 -11.71
N PRO A 423 14.01 -11.55 -13.06
CA PRO A 423 12.77 -11.68 -13.82
C PRO A 423 12.17 -13.09 -13.74
N PHE A 424 10.95 -13.22 -14.27
CA PHE A 424 10.25 -14.50 -14.41
C PHE A 424 11.15 -15.61 -14.93
N ASP A 425 11.06 -16.81 -14.30
CA ASP A 425 11.74 -18.05 -14.72
C ASP A 425 13.26 -17.86 -14.90
N THR A 426 13.92 -17.13 -13.98
CA THR A 426 15.36 -16.82 -14.04
C THR A 426 16.09 -17.22 -12.76
N HIS A 427 15.42 -17.26 -11.62
CA HIS A 427 15.96 -17.73 -10.36
C HIS A 427 16.38 -19.20 -10.44
N LEU A 428 17.32 -19.61 -9.57
CA LEU A 428 17.70 -21.00 -9.41
C LEU A 428 17.15 -21.58 -8.10
N SER A 429 16.72 -22.82 -8.10
CA SER A 429 16.19 -23.51 -6.93
C SER A 429 17.19 -23.64 -5.76
N THR A 430 18.47 -23.37 -6.01
CA THR A 430 19.56 -23.35 -5.01
C THR A 430 19.72 -22.01 -4.30
N GLU A 431 19.04 -20.96 -4.75
CA GLU A 431 19.06 -19.64 -4.10
C GLU A 431 18.27 -19.68 -2.79
N GLN A 432 18.74 -18.94 -1.79
CA GLN A 432 18.07 -18.86 -0.49
C GLN A 432 16.96 -17.81 -0.47
N TYR A 433 17.15 -16.70 -1.20
CA TYR A 433 16.24 -15.57 -1.28
C TYR A 433 16.00 -15.18 -2.72
N TYR A 434 14.75 -14.91 -3.07
CA TYR A 434 14.35 -14.61 -4.43
C TYR A 434 13.02 -13.86 -4.48
N THR A 435 12.90 -12.97 -5.46
CA THR A 435 11.68 -12.26 -5.82
C THR A 435 11.68 -11.90 -7.31
N SER A 436 10.52 -11.96 -7.92
CA SER A 436 10.28 -11.40 -9.26
C SER A 436 9.36 -10.16 -9.22
N ASP A 437 9.30 -9.49 -8.07
CA ASP A 437 8.55 -8.24 -7.91
C ASP A 437 9.29 -7.07 -8.57
N PHE A 438 8.72 -6.55 -9.64
CA PHE A 438 9.29 -5.42 -10.39
C PHE A 438 9.32 -4.10 -9.61
N ASP A 439 8.65 -3.99 -8.45
CA ASP A 439 8.84 -2.86 -7.54
C ASP A 439 10.23 -2.85 -6.91
N LEU A 440 10.88 -4.00 -6.84
CA LEU A 440 12.24 -4.19 -6.33
C LEU A 440 13.30 -4.28 -7.45
N SER A 441 12.88 -4.15 -8.71
CA SER A 441 13.75 -4.16 -9.89
C SER A 441 14.45 -2.82 -10.11
N LYS A 442 15.34 -2.79 -11.11
CA LYS A 442 15.96 -1.55 -11.60
C LYS A 442 15.03 -0.83 -12.57
N TYR A 443 14.67 0.43 -12.25
CA TYR A 443 13.91 1.29 -13.17
C TYR A 443 14.12 2.78 -12.89
N ASP A 444 13.66 3.59 -13.81
CA ASP A 444 13.39 5.00 -13.62
C ASP A 444 11.92 5.32 -13.90
N ALA A 445 11.45 6.43 -13.32
CA ALA A 445 10.07 6.84 -13.46
C ALA A 445 9.91 8.37 -13.50
N HIS A 446 8.90 8.81 -14.23
CA HIS A 446 8.51 10.20 -14.37
C HIS A 446 7.08 10.38 -13.86
N GLN A 447 6.85 11.46 -13.12
CA GLN A 447 5.52 11.85 -12.68
C GLN A 447 5.29 13.32 -13.01
N TYR A 448 4.21 13.59 -13.71
CA TYR A 448 3.72 14.92 -14.02
C TYR A 448 2.48 15.19 -13.20
N GLY A 449 2.47 16.29 -12.46
CA GLY A 449 1.37 16.67 -11.59
C GLY A 449 0.82 18.04 -11.89
N PHE A 450 -0.47 18.20 -11.69
CA PHE A 450 -1.16 19.48 -11.74
C PHE A 450 -2.17 19.55 -10.60
N GLY A 451 -2.13 20.63 -9.84
CA GLY A 451 -3.09 20.89 -8.78
C GLY A 451 -3.71 22.28 -8.89
N ILE A 452 -4.90 22.45 -8.34
CA ILE A 452 -5.55 23.72 -8.12
C ILE A 452 -6.13 23.74 -6.71
N SER A 453 -5.88 24.82 -5.98
CA SER A 453 -6.45 25.06 -4.65
C SER A 453 -7.30 26.33 -4.66
N TYR A 454 -8.51 26.22 -4.12
CA TYR A 454 -9.33 27.35 -3.71
C TYR A 454 -9.20 27.52 -2.21
N THR A 455 -8.92 28.75 -1.75
CA THR A 455 -8.82 29.07 -0.32
C THR A 455 -9.71 30.25 0.01
N ASP A 456 -10.57 30.10 1.02
CA ASP A 456 -11.39 31.18 1.56
C ASP A 456 -11.08 31.37 3.07
N ILE A 457 -10.22 32.32 3.36
CA ILE A 457 -9.80 32.64 4.75
C ILE A 457 -10.98 33.12 5.59
N PHE A 458 -11.99 33.72 4.96
CA PHE A 458 -13.13 34.30 5.66
C PHE A 458 -14.33 33.34 5.75
N THR A 459 -14.20 32.13 5.26
CA THR A 459 -15.23 31.07 5.31
C THR A 459 -16.63 31.58 4.93
N LYS A 460 -16.71 32.29 3.78
CA LYS A 460 -17.96 32.90 3.28
C LYS A 460 -19.03 31.86 3.02
N PHE A 461 -18.64 30.66 2.60
CA PHE A 461 -19.54 29.54 2.43
C PHE A 461 -19.64 28.75 3.73
N LYS A 462 -20.82 28.82 4.38
CA LYS A 462 -21.14 28.07 5.61
C LYS A 462 -22.37 27.20 5.38
N THR A 463 -22.29 25.98 5.88
CA THR A 463 -23.42 25.05 5.94
C THR A 463 -23.54 24.57 7.38
N TRP A 464 -24.62 24.98 8.05
CA TRP A 464 -24.84 24.75 9.46
C TRP A 464 -23.70 25.33 10.31
N ARG A 465 -22.89 24.48 10.99
CA ARG A 465 -21.73 24.90 11.80
C ARG A 465 -20.40 24.79 11.06
N PHE A 466 -20.40 24.38 9.79
CA PHE A 466 -19.20 24.16 9.01
C PHE A 466 -18.96 25.32 8.03
N GLY A 467 -17.82 25.98 8.16
CA GLY A 467 -17.32 26.97 7.21
C GLY A 467 -16.26 26.34 6.29
N LEU A 468 -16.43 26.45 4.98
CA LEU A 468 -15.46 25.93 4.01
C LEU A 468 -14.21 26.82 3.96
N LYS A 469 -13.04 26.24 4.26
CA LYS A 469 -11.72 26.91 4.21
C LYS A 469 -10.99 26.72 2.90
N SER A 470 -10.96 25.49 2.39
CA SER A 470 -10.31 25.20 1.12
C SER A 470 -10.93 24.03 0.38
N ILE A 471 -10.72 24.04 -0.94
CA ILE A 471 -10.93 22.92 -1.85
C ILE A 471 -9.64 22.70 -2.62
N ASP A 472 -9.14 21.49 -2.61
CA ASP A 472 -7.92 21.10 -3.30
C ASP A 472 -8.23 19.98 -4.31
N LEU A 473 -7.82 20.18 -5.57
CA LEU A 473 -7.92 19.17 -6.61
C LEU A 473 -6.51 18.91 -7.12
N LYS A 474 -6.15 17.64 -7.28
CA LYS A 474 -4.84 17.21 -7.78
C LYS A 474 -4.98 16.08 -8.78
N TYR A 475 -4.21 16.14 -9.84
CA TYR A 475 -4.04 15.06 -10.81
C TYR A 475 -2.56 14.78 -11.00
N ASN A 476 -2.19 13.50 -11.08
CA ASN A 476 -0.84 13.06 -11.40
C ASN A 476 -0.89 11.92 -12.40
N ASN A 477 0.01 11.97 -13.38
CA ASN A 477 0.30 10.88 -14.29
C ASN A 477 1.71 10.35 -14.00
N TYR A 478 1.83 9.06 -13.76
CA TYR A 478 3.08 8.36 -13.45
C TYR A 478 3.39 7.35 -14.54
N GLN A 479 4.66 7.28 -14.94
CA GLN A 479 5.15 6.36 -15.96
C GLN A 479 6.50 5.79 -15.52
N ARG A 480 6.62 4.47 -15.56
CA ARG A 480 7.82 3.71 -15.19
C ARG A 480 8.46 3.10 -16.45
N SER A 481 9.79 3.02 -16.50
CA SER A 481 10.52 2.43 -17.62
C SER A 481 10.25 0.93 -17.81
N THR A 482 9.76 0.22 -16.78
CA THR A 482 9.30 -1.18 -16.86
C THR A 482 7.91 -1.33 -17.49
N GLY A 483 7.26 -0.24 -17.89
CA GLY A 483 5.96 -0.27 -18.58
C GLY A 483 4.75 0.02 -17.73
N LEU A 484 4.87 0.05 -16.39
CA LEU A 484 3.78 0.44 -15.50
C LEU A 484 3.42 1.92 -15.70
N LYS A 485 2.12 2.19 -15.83
CA LYS A 485 1.55 3.54 -15.92
C LYS A 485 0.43 3.67 -14.90
N ALA A 486 0.36 4.83 -14.23
CA ALA A 486 -0.70 5.10 -13.28
C ALA A 486 -1.21 6.54 -13.38
N ASN A 487 -2.48 6.72 -13.05
CA ASN A 487 -3.14 7.99 -12.87
C ASN A 487 -3.66 8.09 -11.44
N TYR A 488 -3.46 9.24 -10.83
CA TYR A 488 -3.97 9.55 -9.50
C TYR A 488 -4.77 10.85 -9.57
N PHE A 489 -5.98 10.81 -9.06
CA PHE A 489 -6.84 11.98 -8.89
C PHE A 489 -7.20 12.13 -7.41
N GLY A 490 -6.99 13.30 -6.84
CA GLY A 490 -7.29 13.59 -5.44
C GLY A 490 -8.15 14.83 -5.29
N VAL A 491 -9.10 14.78 -4.35
CA VAL A 491 -9.91 15.91 -3.92
C VAL A 491 -9.84 16.04 -2.40
N GLY A 492 -9.70 17.27 -1.92
CA GLY A 492 -9.70 17.60 -0.51
C GLY A 492 -10.64 18.76 -0.21
N PHE A 493 -11.37 18.67 0.89
CA PHE A 493 -12.19 19.75 1.44
C PHE A 493 -11.75 19.98 2.87
N LYS A 494 -11.45 21.23 3.21
CA LYS A 494 -11.16 21.63 4.59
C LYS A 494 -12.25 22.53 5.11
N PHE A 495 -12.78 22.16 6.25
CA PHE A 495 -13.79 22.92 6.97
C PHE A 495 -13.28 23.34 8.35
N GLU A 496 -13.77 24.47 8.83
CA GLU A 496 -13.70 24.83 10.25
C GLU A 496 -15.11 24.77 10.85
N MET A 497 -15.20 24.34 12.09
CA MET A 497 -16.47 24.20 12.81
C MET A 497 -16.54 25.25 13.92
N ASP A 498 -17.54 26.15 13.84
CA ASP A 498 -17.86 27.16 14.87
C ASP A 498 -18.60 26.55 16.08
#